data_e07052036b47ce88171ca0accd51e97e
#
_entry.id   e07052036b47ce88171ca0accd51e97e
#
_cell.length_a   1.000
_cell.length_b   1.000
_cell.length_c   1.000
_cell.angle_alpha   90.00
_cell.angle_beta   90.00
_cell.angle_gamma   90.00
#
_symmetry.space_group_name_H-M   'P 1'
#
loop_
_entity.id
_entity.type
_entity.pdbx_description
1 polymer ?
#
loop_
_entity_poly.entity_id
_entity_poly.type
_entity_poly.pdbx_seq_one_letter_code
_entity_poly.pdbx_strand_id
1 'polypeptide(L)'
;MSEPVIRVSRLTRSYAGRPAVRDLSFTVQAGQIYGLLGPNGAGKSTVMNILAGYIAATSGEVTVCGHPLPEEAAAAKACVGYLPETPPLYPEMTVGEYLRFAAALKRVPKAQRAEQAEKAARRTGVADVMPRLIRSLSKGYRQRVGLAQALLGSPQVVILDEPTVGLDPAQVIETRRLIAQLGQKHTVILSSHILSEVQAVCSRVLILSEGRLAAEGDIAALTAGGRSLEDVFLQLTGRGETQKGGEG
;
A
#
# COMPACT_ATOMS: atom_id res chain seq x y z
N MET A 1 -11.64 -15.06 17.53
CA MET A 1 -11.30 -14.23 16.35
C MET A 1 -10.02 -13.49 16.70
N SER A 2 -9.01 -13.52 15.84
CA SER A 2 -7.75 -12.79 16.06
C SER A 2 -8.03 -11.29 16.04
N GLU A 3 -7.32 -10.53 16.85
CA GLU A 3 -7.43 -9.08 16.89
C GLU A 3 -6.97 -8.48 15.53
N PRO A 4 -7.68 -7.49 14.95
CA PRO A 4 -7.29 -6.91 13.67
C PRO A 4 -5.96 -6.14 13.81
N VAL A 5 -5.09 -6.28 12.80
CA VAL A 5 -3.80 -5.58 12.78
C VAL A 5 -3.94 -4.09 12.49
N ILE A 6 -5.03 -3.69 11.82
CA ILE A 6 -5.40 -2.28 11.64
C ILE A 6 -6.88 -2.14 11.98
N ARG A 7 -7.19 -1.09 12.74
CA ARG A 7 -8.57 -0.66 13.04
C ARG A 7 -8.69 0.82 12.73
N VAL A 8 -9.70 1.16 11.96
CA VAL A 8 -10.06 2.53 11.60
C VAL A 8 -11.52 2.76 12.01
N SER A 9 -11.79 3.82 12.74
CA SER A 9 -13.11 4.15 13.25
C SER A 9 -13.43 5.62 13.00
N ARG A 10 -14.46 5.87 12.18
CA ARG A 10 -14.98 7.20 11.83
C ARG A 10 -13.91 8.19 11.38
N LEU A 11 -12.91 7.68 10.64
CA LEU A 11 -11.79 8.46 10.16
C LEU A 11 -12.25 9.56 9.21
N THR A 12 -11.88 10.79 9.52
CA THR A 12 -12.07 11.95 8.63
C THR A 12 -10.74 12.68 8.46
N ARG A 13 -10.42 13.07 7.22
CA ARG A 13 -9.30 13.95 6.91
C ARG A 13 -9.72 15.05 5.95
N SER A 14 -9.51 16.30 6.36
CA SER A 14 -9.78 17.50 5.55
C SER A 14 -8.51 18.25 5.25
N TYR A 15 -8.45 18.85 4.05
CA TYR A 15 -7.41 19.80 3.64
C TYR A 15 -8.08 21.12 3.27
N ALA A 16 -7.66 22.20 3.91
CA ALA A 16 -8.25 23.54 3.71
C ALA A 16 -9.80 23.52 3.73
N GLY A 17 -10.39 22.83 4.69
CA GLY A 17 -11.84 22.73 4.85
C GLY A 17 -12.55 21.74 3.91
N ARG A 18 -11.85 21.16 2.94
CA ARG A 18 -12.40 20.15 2.02
C ARG A 18 -12.05 18.74 2.49
N PRO A 19 -13.03 17.89 2.81
CA PRO A 19 -12.76 16.53 3.26
C PRO A 19 -12.32 15.63 2.09
N ALA A 20 -11.12 15.06 2.22
CA ALA A 20 -10.60 14.03 1.31
C ALA A 20 -11.05 12.62 1.74
N VAL A 21 -11.29 12.42 3.04
CA VAL A 21 -11.84 11.19 3.62
C VAL A 21 -12.92 11.57 4.64
N ARG A 22 -14.04 10.85 4.64
CA ARG A 22 -15.22 11.17 5.44
C ARG A 22 -15.75 9.93 6.14
N ASP A 23 -15.74 9.92 7.47
CA ASP A 23 -16.40 8.90 8.32
C ASP A 23 -16.07 7.46 7.90
N LEU A 24 -14.78 7.20 7.63
CA LEU A 24 -14.33 5.90 7.14
C LEU A 24 -14.10 4.95 8.31
N SER A 25 -14.72 3.77 8.27
CA SER A 25 -14.55 2.73 9.28
C SER A 25 -14.32 1.38 8.60
N PHE A 26 -13.24 0.69 8.97
CA PHE A 26 -12.91 -0.66 8.50
C PHE A 26 -11.88 -1.33 9.40
N THR A 27 -11.67 -2.64 9.18
CA THR A 27 -10.63 -3.42 9.86
C THR A 27 -9.82 -4.23 8.88
N VAL A 28 -8.52 -4.43 9.19
CA VAL A 28 -7.63 -5.31 8.42
C VAL A 28 -7.17 -6.45 9.31
N GLN A 29 -7.43 -7.67 8.87
CA GLN A 29 -6.98 -8.88 9.56
C GLN A 29 -5.54 -9.22 9.19
N ALA A 30 -4.80 -9.80 10.15
CA ALA A 30 -3.41 -10.21 9.92
C ALA A 30 -3.30 -11.30 8.84
N GLY A 31 -2.20 -11.28 8.07
CA GLY A 31 -1.83 -12.34 7.12
C GLY A 31 -2.64 -12.35 5.82
N GLN A 32 -3.31 -11.25 5.48
CA GLN A 32 -4.09 -11.12 4.25
C GLN A 32 -3.55 -10.00 3.35
N ILE A 33 -3.87 -10.07 2.06
CA ILE A 33 -3.59 -9.02 1.08
C ILE A 33 -4.90 -8.28 0.77
N TYR A 34 -4.95 -6.99 1.12
CA TYR A 34 -6.07 -6.10 0.88
C TYR A 34 -5.80 -5.17 -0.29
N GLY A 35 -6.74 -5.06 -1.20
CA GLY A 35 -6.75 -4.03 -2.24
C GLY A 35 -7.55 -2.80 -1.77
N LEU A 36 -6.97 -1.61 -1.82
CA LEU A 36 -7.66 -0.34 -1.62
C LEU A 36 -7.98 0.25 -3.00
N LEU A 37 -9.20 0.07 -3.43
CA LEU A 37 -9.70 0.49 -4.74
C LEU A 37 -10.44 1.83 -4.67
N GLY A 38 -10.46 2.55 -5.77
CA GLY A 38 -11.23 3.78 -5.91
C GLY A 38 -10.73 4.63 -7.08
N PRO A 39 -11.55 5.50 -7.64
CA PRO A 39 -11.11 6.44 -8.67
C PRO A 39 -10.04 7.40 -8.14
N ASN A 40 -9.41 8.15 -9.06
CA ASN A 40 -8.49 9.21 -8.67
C ASN A 40 -9.25 10.26 -7.84
N GLY A 41 -8.63 10.71 -6.74
CA GLY A 41 -9.28 11.62 -5.79
C GLY A 41 -10.22 10.96 -4.77
N ALA A 42 -10.42 9.63 -4.79
CA ALA A 42 -11.28 8.94 -3.82
C ALA A 42 -10.73 8.91 -2.39
N GLY A 43 -9.49 9.37 -2.15
CA GLY A 43 -8.88 9.41 -0.82
C GLY A 43 -7.90 8.28 -0.52
N LYS A 44 -7.57 7.40 -1.49
CA LYS A 44 -6.68 6.24 -1.29
C LYS A 44 -5.33 6.62 -0.66
N SER A 45 -4.56 7.50 -1.29
CA SER A 45 -3.24 7.92 -0.78
C SER A 45 -3.34 8.66 0.56
N THR A 46 -4.45 9.38 0.80
CA THR A 46 -4.71 10.00 2.12
C THR A 46 -4.85 8.92 3.20
N VAL A 47 -5.64 7.88 2.96
CA VAL A 47 -5.77 6.74 3.88
C VAL A 47 -4.43 6.05 4.09
N MET A 48 -3.69 5.72 3.01
CA MET A 48 -2.37 5.09 3.09
C MET A 48 -1.39 5.91 3.94
N ASN A 49 -1.34 7.24 3.73
CA ASN A 49 -0.47 8.13 4.50
C ASN A 49 -0.85 8.21 5.99
N ILE A 50 -2.15 8.13 6.32
CA ILE A 50 -2.59 8.09 7.72
C ILE A 50 -2.17 6.76 8.36
N LEU A 51 -2.43 5.62 7.70
CA LEU A 51 -2.04 4.29 8.20
C LEU A 51 -0.53 4.16 8.37
N ALA A 52 0.26 4.77 7.48
CA ALA A 52 1.72 4.84 7.58
C ALA A 52 2.22 5.85 8.63
N GLY A 53 1.31 6.62 9.26
CA GLY A 53 1.64 7.62 10.28
C GLY A 53 2.32 8.88 9.74
N TYR A 54 2.23 9.16 8.42
CA TYR A 54 2.81 10.37 7.81
C TYR A 54 1.97 11.62 8.03
N ILE A 55 0.65 11.46 8.08
CA ILE A 55 -0.29 12.55 8.35
C ILE A 55 -1.28 12.10 9.43
N ALA A 56 -1.72 13.04 10.26
CA ALA A 56 -2.74 12.77 11.28
C ALA A 56 -4.15 12.82 10.67
N ALA A 57 -5.10 12.13 11.29
CA ALA A 57 -6.53 12.32 11.05
C ALA A 57 -6.96 13.73 11.49
N THR A 58 -8.04 14.26 10.89
CA THR A 58 -8.74 15.44 11.42
C THR A 58 -9.66 15.04 12.58
N SER A 59 -10.29 13.86 12.47
CA SER A 59 -11.08 13.24 13.53
C SER A 59 -11.21 11.73 13.29
N GLY A 60 -11.71 11.00 14.28
CA GLY A 60 -11.78 9.54 14.28
C GLY A 60 -10.53 8.91 14.86
N GLU A 61 -10.54 7.58 14.94
CA GLU A 61 -9.49 6.79 15.60
C GLU A 61 -8.83 5.83 14.61
N VAL A 62 -7.52 5.69 14.70
CA VAL A 62 -6.73 4.76 13.91
C VAL A 62 -5.78 4.02 14.82
N THR A 63 -5.80 2.69 14.77
CA THR A 63 -4.85 1.84 15.50
C THR A 63 -4.13 0.95 14.48
N VAL A 64 -2.80 0.88 14.57
CA VAL A 64 -1.97 0.05 13.71
C VAL A 64 -1.08 -0.82 14.58
N CYS A 65 -1.18 -2.15 14.43
CA CYS A 65 -0.46 -3.14 15.24
C CYS A 65 -0.65 -2.93 16.76
N GLY A 66 -1.85 -2.53 17.19
CA GLY A 66 -2.17 -2.22 18.58
C GLY A 66 -1.76 -0.82 19.04
N HIS A 67 -1.09 -0.02 18.20
CA HIS A 67 -0.61 1.33 18.53
C HIS A 67 -1.57 2.40 18.00
N PRO A 68 -2.18 3.23 18.87
CA PRO A 68 -3.05 4.34 18.43
C PRO A 68 -2.24 5.45 17.75
N LEU A 69 -2.83 6.05 16.71
CA LEU A 69 -2.29 7.17 15.97
C LEU A 69 -3.10 8.45 16.25
N PRO A 70 -2.45 9.60 16.50
CA PRO A 70 -1.00 9.85 16.37
C PRO A 70 -0.17 9.57 17.64
N GLU A 71 -0.78 9.19 18.77
CA GLU A 71 -0.17 9.14 20.10
C GLU A 71 1.08 8.24 20.14
N GLU A 72 0.99 7.05 19.54
CA GLU A 72 2.08 6.07 19.48
C GLU A 72 2.67 5.92 18.07
N ALA A 73 2.72 7.02 17.31
CA ALA A 73 3.15 6.99 15.90
C ALA A 73 4.55 6.37 15.69
N ALA A 74 5.47 6.51 16.63
CA ALA A 74 6.82 5.92 16.52
C ALA A 74 6.78 4.38 16.57
N ALA A 75 5.95 3.81 17.45
CA ALA A 75 5.74 2.38 17.58
C ALA A 75 4.98 1.81 16.38
N ALA A 76 3.89 2.48 15.97
CA ALA A 76 3.15 2.13 14.76
C ALA A 76 4.05 2.11 13.51
N LYS A 77 4.89 3.14 13.31
CA LYS A 77 5.84 3.22 12.18
C LYS A 77 6.90 2.11 12.20
N ALA A 78 7.28 1.62 13.37
CA ALA A 78 8.21 0.49 13.46
C ALA A 78 7.60 -0.81 12.90
N CYS A 79 6.28 -0.98 13.03
CA CYS A 79 5.54 -2.14 12.55
C CYS A 79 5.12 -2.03 11.07
N VAL A 80 5.28 -0.86 10.44
CA VAL A 80 4.83 -0.58 9.07
C VAL A 80 6.01 -0.41 8.12
N GLY A 81 5.97 -1.11 6.99
CA GLY A 81 6.75 -0.81 5.80
C GLY A 81 5.89 -0.04 4.80
N TYR A 82 6.37 1.10 4.30
CA TYR A 82 5.62 1.92 3.36
C TYR A 82 6.40 2.20 2.08
N LEU A 83 5.75 1.92 0.96
CA LEU A 83 6.18 2.30 -0.38
C LEU A 83 5.17 3.31 -0.93
N PRO A 84 5.48 4.60 -0.99
CA PRO A 84 4.65 5.57 -1.69
C PRO A 84 4.75 5.39 -3.21
N GLU A 85 3.80 5.94 -3.97
CA GLU A 85 3.76 5.91 -5.44
C GLU A 85 5.11 6.32 -6.06
N THR A 86 5.73 7.38 -5.53
CA THR A 86 7.10 7.78 -5.88
C THR A 86 8.02 7.51 -4.70
N PRO A 87 8.88 6.46 -4.77
CA PRO A 87 9.80 6.14 -3.69
C PRO A 87 10.78 7.30 -3.39
N PRO A 88 10.94 7.71 -2.12
CA PRO A 88 11.84 8.80 -1.72
C PRO A 88 13.30 8.34 -1.69
N LEU A 89 13.85 8.03 -2.84
CA LEU A 89 15.22 7.52 -2.98
C LEU A 89 16.24 8.67 -3.05
N TYR A 90 17.46 8.39 -2.58
CA TYR A 90 18.58 9.31 -2.70
C TYR A 90 19.41 8.97 -3.96
N PRO A 91 19.30 9.75 -5.06
CA PRO A 91 19.90 9.41 -6.36
C PRO A 91 21.43 9.27 -6.32
N GLU A 92 22.11 9.97 -5.40
CA GLU A 92 23.55 10.01 -5.27
C GLU A 92 24.12 8.86 -4.42
N MET A 93 23.26 8.07 -3.76
CA MET A 93 23.66 6.87 -3.04
C MET A 93 23.64 5.66 -3.97
N THR A 94 24.50 4.68 -3.68
CA THR A 94 24.32 3.33 -4.19
C THR A 94 23.13 2.66 -3.51
N VAL A 95 22.56 1.64 -4.15
CA VAL A 95 21.44 0.88 -3.55
C VAL A 95 21.82 0.32 -2.18
N GLY A 96 23.02 -0.24 -2.05
CA GLY A 96 23.52 -0.79 -0.79
C GLY A 96 23.69 0.26 0.32
N GLU A 97 24.20 1.45 -0.01
CA GLU A 97 24.31 2.56 0.94
C GLU A 97 22.94 3.03 1.39
N TYR A 98 22.01 3.23 0.44
CA TYR A 98 20.65 3.65 0.73
C TYR A 98 19.91 2.66 1.64
N LEU A 99 19.97 1.36 1.33
CA LEU A 99 19.29 0.35 2.16
C LEU A 99 19.88 0.27 3.58
N ARG A 100 21.20 0.38 3.74
CA ARG A 100 21.83 0.45 5.08
C ARG A 100 21.44 1.71 5.84
N PHE A 101 21.36 2.85 5.14
CA PHE A 101 20.89 4.11 5.70
C PHE A 101 19.42 4.01 6.15
N ALA A 102 18.55 3.49 5.29
CA ALA A 102 17.13 3.29 5.61
C ALA A 102 16.95 2.31 6.79
N ALA A 103 17.78 1.24 6.88
CA ALA A 103 17.79 0.34 8.03
C ALA A 103 18.17 1.08 9.32
N ALA A 104 19.08 2.05 9.26
CA ALA A 104 19.42 2.87 10.42
C ALA A 104 18.26 3.75 10.87
N LEU A 105 17.53 4.37 9.93
CA LEU A 105 16.33 5.16 10.22
C LEU A 105 15.21 4.30 10.84
N LYS A 106 15.08 3.04 10.41
CA LYS A 106 14.19 2.03 11.00
C LYS A 106 14.69 1.47 12.35
N ARG A 107 15.76 2.06 12.92
CA ARG A 107 16.37 1.65 14.20
C ARG A 107 16.86 0.20 14.23
N VAL A 108 17.16 -0.39 13.07
CA VAL A 108 17.82 -1.70 13.00
C VAL A 108 19.19 -1.62 13.67
N PRO A 109 19.53 -2.56 14.58
CA PRO A 109 20.84 -2.58 15.24
C PRO A 109 21.98 -2.56 14.22
N LYS A 110 23.05 -1.78 14.49
CA LYS A 110 24.18 -1.55 13.56
C LYS A 110 24.75 -2.84 12.98
N ALA A 111 24.91 -3.86 13.82
CA ALA A 111 25.44 -5.17 13.42
C ALA A 111 24.58 -5.92 12.41
N GLN A 112 23.26 -5.65 12.36
CA GLN A 112 22.30 -6.35 11.49
C GLN A 112 21.97 -5.58 10.20
N ARG A 113 22.38 -4.31 10.07
CA ARG A 113 21.96 -3.44 8.94
C ARG A 113 22.40 -3.96 7.59
N ALA A 114 23.64 -4.47 7.49
CA ALA A 114 24.17 -5.02 6.25
C ALA A 114 23.40 -6.27 5.83
N GLU A 115 23.20 -7.20 6.75
CA GLU A 115 22.45 -8.44 6.51
C GLU A 115 21.02 -8.17 6.11
N GLN A 116 20.32 -7.28 6.83
CA GLN A 116 18.93 -6.92 6.50
C GLN A 116 18.83 -6.22 5.14
N ALA A 117 19.76 -5.34 4.80
CA ALA A 117 19.83 -4.69 3.49
C ALA A 117 19.99 -5.71 2.36
N GLU A 118 20.91 -6.67 2.52
CA GLU A 118 21.10 -7.75 1.53
C GLU A 118 19.89 -8.67 1.43
N LYS A 119 19.29 -9.05 2.57
CA LYS A 119 18.10 -9.88 2.60
C LYS A 119 16.92 -9.20 1.88
N ALA A 120 16.70 -7.91 2.14
CA ALA A 120 15.68 -7.11 1.47
C ALA A 120 15.97 -7.01 -0.04
N ALA A 121 17.23 -6.72 -0.43
CA ALA A 121 17.65 -6.64 -1.83
C ALA A 121 17.44 -7.95 -2.58
N ARG A 122 17.78 -9.10 -1.98
CA ARG A 122 17.52 -10.42 -2.57
C ARG A 122 16.03 -10.68 -2.74
N ARG A 123 15.21 -10.38 -1.74
CA ARG A 123 13.74 -10.58 -1.80
C ARG A 123 13.06 -9.75 -2.89
N THR A 124 13.60 -8.59 -3.22
CA THR A 124 13.01 -7.69 -4.21
C THR A 124 13.74 -7.71 -5.56
N GLY A 125 14.72 -8.62 -5.74
CA GLY A 125 15.45 -8.78 -6.99
C GLY A 125 16.32 -7.58 -7.38
N VAL A 126 16.95 -6.93 -6.38
CA VAL A 126 17.89 -5.80 -6.60
C VAL A 126 19.29 -6.05 -6.03
N ALA A 127 19.59 -7.31 -5.68
CA ALA A 127 20.88 -7.66 -5.10
C ALA A 127 22.06 -7.45 -6.07
N ASP A 128 21.85 -7.70 -7.35
CA ASP A 128 22.82 -7.52 -8.45
C ASP A 128 23.18 -6.04 -8.69
N VAL A 129 22.28 -5.12 -8.33
CA VAL A 129 22.49 -3.67 -8.51
C VAL A 129 22.87 -2.95 -7.22
N MET A 130 23.12 -3.66 -6.12
CA MET A 130 23.52 -3.03 -4.84
C MET A 130 24.72 -2.07 -4.94
N PRO A 131 25.76 -2.31 -5.78
CA PRO A 131 26.86 -1.38 -5.95
C PRO A 131 26.57 -0.21 -6.89
N ARG A 132 25.44 -0.19 -7.59
CA ARG A 132 25.10 0.84 -8.57
C ARG A 132 24.45 2.06 -7.91
N LEU A 133 24.72 3.25 -8.47
CA LEU A 133 24.03 4.48 -8.07
C LEU A 133 22.54 4.42 -8.45
N ILE A 134 21.68 4.88 -7.53
CA ILE A 134 20.22 4.86 -7.71
C ILE A 134 19.80 5.67 -8.94
N ARG A 135 20.47 6.80 -9.23
CA ARG A 135 20.18 7.61 -10.43
C ARG A 135 20.34 6.85 -11.75
N SER A 136 21.20 5.83 -11.79
CA SER A 136 21.46 5.03 -13.00
C SER A 136 20.46 3.91 -13.23
N LEU A 137 19.51 3.70 -12.31
CA LEU A 137 18.54 2.63 -12.38
C LEU A 137 17.33 3.00 -13.21
N SER A 138 16.71 2.00 -13.88
CA SER A 138 15.39 2.13 -14.50
C SER A 138 14.31 2.40 -13.44
N LYS A 139 13.14 2.86 -13.89
CA LYS A 139 12.00 3.09 -12.99
C LYS A 139 11.63 1.82 -12.20
N GLY A 140 11.57 0.66 -12.87
CA GLY A 140 11.25 -0.61 -12.22
C GLY A 140 12.26 -1.02 -11.15
N TYR A 141 13.55 -0.84 -11.41
CA TYR A 141 14.57 -1.07 -10.38
C TYR A 141 14.42 -0.11 -9.20
N ARG A 142 14.16 1.18 -9.45
CA ARG A 142 13.91 2.15 -8.37
C ARG A 142 12.69 1.78 -7.54
N GLN A 143 11.61 1.30 -8.17
CA GLN A 143 10.42 0.82 -7.47
C GLN A 143 10.74 -0.38 -6.56
N ARG A 144 11.53 -1.34 -7.05
CA ARG A 144 11.98 -2.50 -6.26
C ARG A 144 12.94 -2.10 -5.12
N VAL A 145 13.78 -1.09 -5.30
CA VAL A 145 14.61 -0.54 -4.21
C VAL A 145 13.73 0.10 -3.13
N GLY A 146 12.69 0.85 -3.52
CA GLY A 146 11.68 1.38 -2.59
C GLY A 146 10.95 0.27 -1.84
N LEU A 147 10.60 -0.83 -2.53
CA LEU A 147 10.01 -2.00 -1.89
C LEU A 147 10.99 -2.70 -0.92
N ALA A 148 12.27 -2.82 -1.29
CA ALA A 148 13.31 -3.32 -0.39
C ALA A 148 13.40 -2.48 0.88
N GLN A 149 13.36 -1.15 0.75
CA GLN A 149 13.34 -0.22 1.89
C GLN A 149 12.12 -0.45 2.78
N ALA A 150 10.93 -0.68 2.19
CA ALA A 150 9.72 -0.95 2.96
C ALA A 150 9.83 -2.23 3.81
N LEU A 151 10.60 -3.23 3.38
CA LEU A 151 10.78 -4.51 4.09
C LEU A 151 11.81 -4.48 5.24
N LEU A 152 12.58 -3.39 5.37
CA LEU A 152 13.57 -3.26 6.44
C LEU A 152 12.89 -3.19 7.81
N GLY A 153 13.52 -3.79 8.82
CA GLY A 153 12.97 -3.88 10.17
C GLY A 153 11.89 -4.96 10.34
N SER A 154 11.64 -5.80 9.32
CA SER A 154 10.66 -6.90 9.35
C SER A 154 9.26 -6.45 9.76
N PRO A 155 8.63 -5.53 9.03
CA PRO A 155 7.33 -4.96 9.40
C PRO A 155 6.23 -6.02 9.42
N GLN A 156 5.22 -5.87 10.29
CA GLN A 156 4.02 -6.70 10.29
C GLN A 156 3.07 -6.34 9.15
N VAL A 157 3.01 -5.05 8.82
CA VAL A 157 2.15 -4.49 7.77
C VAL A 157 3.03 -3.86 6.68
N VAL A 158 2.74 -4.16 5.42
CA VAL A 158 3.37 -3.52 4.26
C VAL A 158 2.30 -2.76 3.48
N ILE A 159 2.47 -1.46 3.35
CA ILE A 159 1.56 -0.56 2.63
C ILE A 159 2.23 -0.16 1.32
N LEU A 160 1.54 -0.39 0.18
CA LEU A 160 2.05 -0.16 -1.16
C LEU A 160 1.09 0.78 -1.91
N ASP A 161 1.52 2.01 -2.16
CA ASP A 161 0.69 2.99 -2.89
C ASP A 161 1.04 2.92 -4.38
N GLU A 162 0.08 2.44 -5.20
CA GLU A 162 0.19 2.26 -6.66
C GLU A 162 1.51 1.58 -7.10
N PRO A 163 1.85 0.38 -6.59
CA PRO A 163 3.19 -0.20 -6.72
C PRO A 163 3.61 -0.56 -8.15
N THR A 164 2.67 -0.58 -9.09
CA THR A 164 2.87 -0.98 -10.49
C THR A 164 2.79 0.18 -11.48
N VAL A 165 2.48 1.39 -11.00
CA VAL A 165 2.32 2.56 -11.86
C VAL A 165 3.57 2.87 -12.68
N GLY A 166 3.37 2.90 -14.02
CA GLY A 166 4.41 3.24 -15.01
C GLY A 166 5.50 2.20 -15.14
N LEU A 167 5.23 0.95 -14.77
CA LEU A 167 6.02 -0.22 -15.09
C LEU A 167 5.57 -0.80 -16.44
N ASP A 168 6.48 -1.46 -17.14
CA ASP A 168 6.12 -2.25 -18.31
C ASP A 168 5.40 -3.55 -17.92
N PRO A 169 4.71 -4.23 -18.86
CA PRO A 169 3.92 -5.44 -18.55
C PRO A 169 4.72 -6.56 -17.87
N ALA A 170 5.98 -6.77 -18.24
CA ALA A 170 6.82 -7.80 -17.63
C ALA A 170 7.14 -7.46 -16.18
N GLN A 171 7.49 -6.20 -15.91
CA GLN A 171 7.75 -5.70 -14.56
C GLN A 171 6.48 -5.74 -13.67
N VAL A 172 5.29 -5.48 -14.23
CA VAL A 172 4.01 -5.62 -13.52
C VAL A 172 3.81 -7.06 -13.05
N ILE A 173 4.03 -8.05 -13.94
CA ILE A 173 3.91 -9.47 -13.58
C ILE A 173 4.89 -9.85 -12.45
N GLU A 174 6.14 -9.40 -12.54
CA GLU A 174 7.15 -9.67 -11.51
C GLU A 174 6.79 -9.01 -10.18
N THR A 175 6.30 -7.76 -10.20
CA THR A 175 5.87 -7.04 -8.99
C THR A 175 4.68 -7.73 -8.34
N ARG A 176 3.69 -8.21 -9.11
CA ARG A 176 2.57 -9.01 -8.59
C ARG A 176 3.03 -10.29 -7.91
N ARG A 177 3.96 -11.04 -8.51
CA ARG A 177 4.54 -12.25 -7.91
C ARG A 177 5.22 -11.92 -6.57
N LEU A 178 5.96 -10.82 -6.53
CA LEU A 178 6.63 -10.36 -5.32
C LEU A 178 5.62 -9.98 -4.23
N ILE A 179 4.55 -9.24 -4.55
CA ILE A 179 3.48 -8.89 -3.61
C ILE A 179 2.81 -10.16 -3.05
N ALA A 180 2.50 -11.14 -3.90
CA ALA A 180 1.93 -12.41 -3.46
C ALA A 180 2.85 -13.17 -2.48
N GLN A 181 4.17 -13.16 -2.73
CA GLN A 181 5.17 -13.74 -1.80
C GLN A 181 5.24 -12.97 -0.47
N LEU A 182 5.10 -11.64 -0.50
CA LEU A 182 5.07 -10.83 0.71
C LEU A 182 3.85 -11.17 1.59
N GLY A 183 2.68 -11.38 0.99
CA GLY A 183 1.46 -11.77 1.69
C GLY A 183 1.55 -13.07 2.50
N GLN A 184 2.53 -13.93 2.22
CA GLN A 184 2.77 -15.14 3.00
C GLN A 184 3.36 -14.86 4.40
N LYS A 185 3.96 -13.68 4.61
CA LYS A 185 4.69 -13.33 5.84
C LYS A 185 4.26 -12.00 6.46
N HIS A 186 3.56 -11.18 5.70
CA HIS A 186 3.15 -9.85 6.10
C HIS A 186 1.67 -9.65 5.77
N THR A 187 1.01 -8.79 6.49
CA THR A 187 -0.25 -8.21 6.02
C THR A 187 0.08 -7.15 4.99
N VAL A 188 -0.55 -7.20 3.82
CA VAL A 188 -0.28 -6.24 2.75
C VAL A 188 -1.53 -5.43 2.47
N ILE A 189 -1.39 -4.12 2.36
CA ILE A 189 -2.42 -3.24 1.81
C ILE A 189 -1.81 -2.59 0.57
N LEU A 190 -2.44 -2.76 -0.58
CA LEU A 190 -2.02 -2.07 -1.79
C LEU A 190 -3.15 -1.22 -2.36
N SER A 191 -2.82 -0.01 -2.82
CA SER A 191 -3.73 0.76 -3.65
C SER A 191 -3.50 0.42 -5.12
N SER A 192 -4.58 0.40 -5.89
CA SER A 192 -4.51 0.40 -7.35
C SER A 192 -5.82 0.96 -7.94
N HIS A 193 -5.72 1.54 -9.11
CA HIS A 193 -6.86 1.89 -9.95
C HIS A 193 -7.10 0.83 -11.05
N ILE A 194 -6.25 -0.21 -11.12
CA ILE A 194 -6.32 -1.30 -12.09
C ILE A 194 -6.89 -2.55 -11.40
N LEU A 195 -8.16 -2.85 -11.68
CA LEU A 195 -8.92 -3.92 -11.04
C LEU A 195 -8.31 -5.30 -11.23
N SER A 196 -7.80 -5.59 -12.45
CA SER A 196 -7.14 -6.86 -12.76
C SER A 196 -5.87 -7.11 -11.95
N GLU A 197 -5.20 -6.06 -11.49
CA GLU A 197 -4.03 -6.17 -10.59
C GLU A 197 -4.45 -6.61 -9.20
N VAL A 198 -5.52 -6.00 -8.69
CA VAL A 198 -6.07 -6.34 -7.39
C VAL A 198 -6.62 -7.76 -7.37
N GLN A 199 -7.39 -8.16 -8.39
CA GLN A 199 -7.90 -9.52 -8.51
C GLN A 199 -6.80 -10.59 -8.55
N ALA A 200 -5.64 -10.26 -9.12
CA ALA A 200 -4.53 -11.21 -9.25
C ALA A 200 -3.81 -11.52 -7.92
N VAL A 201 -3.85 -10.62 -6.93
CA VAL A 201 -3.04 -10.75 -5.71
C VAL A 201 -3.80 -10.58 -4.41
N CYS A 202 -4.96 -9.90 -4.41
CA CYS A 202 -5.73 -9.62 -3.20
C CYS A 202 -6.80 -10.68 -2.96
N SER A 203 -7.03 -10.99 -1.69
CA SER A 203 -8.18 -11.78 -1.25
C SER A 203 -9.39 -10.91 -0.89
N ARG A 204 -9.13 -9.71 -0.38
CA ARG A 204 -10.14 -8.77 0.08
C ARG A 204 -9.93 -7.38 -0.53
N VAL A 205 -11.00 -6.61 -0.59
CA VAL A 205 -10.96 -5.23 -1.08
C VAL A 205 -11.72 -4.27 -0.17
N LEU A 206 -11.24 -3.03 -0.17
CA LEU A 206 -11.88 -1.84 0.36
C LEU A 206 -12.12 -0.91 -0.84
N ILE A 207 -13.36 -0.64 -1.19
CA ILE A 207 -13.70 0.23 -2.32
C ILE A 207 -14.08 1.60 -1.79
N LEU A 208 -13.30 2.62 -2.16
CA LEU A 208 -13.55 4.01 -1.82
C LEU A 208 -14.24 4.75 -2.97
N SER A 209 -15.23 5.55 -2.63
CA SER A 209 -15.86 6.52 -3.52
C SER A 209 -16.09 7.82 -2.76
N GLU A 210 -15.68 8.96 -3.34
CA GLU A 210 -15.87 10.31 -2.77
C GLU A 210 -15.44 10.45 -1.30
N GLY A 211 -14.36 9.79 -0.93
CA GLY A 211 -13.80 9.79 0.43
C GLY A 211 -14.54 8.91 1.43
N ARG A 212 -15.47 8.06 1.01
CA ARG A 212 -16.24 7.13 1.83
C ARG A 212 -15.95 5.68 1.45
N LEU A 213 -16.19 4.75 2.37
CA LEU A 213 -16.19 3.32 2.09
C LEU A 213 -17.51 2.96 1.38
N ALA A 214 -17.42 2.61 0.10
CA ALA A 214 -18.56 2.17 -0.69
C ALA A 214 -18.84 0.67 -0.50
N ALA A 215 -17.79 -0.15 -0.35
CA ALA A 215 -17.91 -1.57 0.01
C ALA A 215 -16.60 -2.09 0.59
N GLU A 216 -16.71 -3.16 1.41
CA GLU A 216 -15.58 -4.00 1.83
C GLU A 216 -15.98 -5.47 1.81
N GLY A 217 -15.02 -6.35 1.55
CA GLY A 217 -15.29 -7.79 1.61
C GLY A 217 -14.29 -8.63 0.85
N ASP A 218 -14.55 -9.93 0.89
CA ASP A 218 -13.83 -10.91 0.06
C ASP A 218 -14.21 -10.69 -1.41
N ILE A 219 -13.21 -10.70 -2.29
CA ILE A 219 -13.46 -10.52 -3.74
C ILE A 219 -14.44 -11.58 -4.24
N ALA A 220 -14.28 -12.86 -3.82
CA ALA A 220 -15.16 -13.94 -4.21
C ALA A 220 -16.63 -13.70 -3.78
N ALA A 221 -16.86 -13.10 -2.60
CA ALA A 221 -18.20 -12.76 -2.15
C ALA A 221 -18.81 -11.59 -2.93
N LEU A 222 -18.01 -10.56 -3.23
CA LEU A 222 -18.45 -9.38 -3.98
C LEU A 222 -18.77 -9.71 -5.45
N THR A 223 -18.09 -10.70 -6.02
CA THR A 223 -18.30 -11.17 -7.41
C THR A 223 -19.23 -12.37 -7.51
N ALA A 224 -19.88 -12.77 -6.42
CA ALA A 224 -20.87 -13.85 -6.44
C ALA A 224 -22.04 -13.54 -7.39
N GLY A 225 -22.56 -14.59 -8.03
CA GLY A 225 -23.65 -14.46 -9.02
C GLY A 225 -23.21 -14.07 -10.43
N GLY A 226 -21.91 -14.23 -10.75
CA GLY A 226 -21.36 -14.03 -12.10
C GLY A 226 -21.03 -12.58 -12.45
N ARG A 227 -21.06 -11.67 -11.48
CA ARG A 227 -20.62 -10.28 -11.67
C ARG A 227 -19.08 -10.18 -11.65
N SER A 228 -18.53 -9.35 -12.51
CA SER A 228 -17.09 -9.02 -12.43
C SER A 228 -16.83 -8.01 -11.30
N LEU A 229 -15.57 -7.95 -10.82
CA LEU A 229 -15.18 -6.89 -9.88
C LEU A 229 -15.32 -5.49 -10.54
N GLU A 230 -15.20 -5.42 -11.86
CA GLU A 230 -15.38 -4.21 -12.64
C GLU A 230 -16.84 -3.72 -12.59
N ASP A 231 -17.81 -4.63 -12.77
CA ASP A 231 -19.25 -4.29 -12.66
C ASP A 231 -19.58 -3.76 -11.26
N VAL A 232 -19.10 -4.45 -10.22
CA VAL A 232 -19.27 -4.02 -8.82
C VAL A 232 -18.64 -2.64 -8.59
N PHE A 233 -17.42 -2.41 -9.08
CA PHE A 233 -16.73 -1.15 -8.94
C PHE A 233 -17.45 0.00 -9.66
N LEU A 234 -17.88 -0.19 -10.90
CA LEU A 234 -18.60 0.81 -11.70
C LEU A 234 -19.94 1.18 -11.03
N GLN A 235 -20.68 0.18 -10.55
CA GLN A 235 -21.94 0.39 -9.84
C GLN A 235 -21.75 1.23 -8.56
N LEU A 236 -20.70 0.93 -7.76
CA LEU A 236 -20.46 1.59 -6.48
C LEU A 236 -19.81 2.99 -6.61
N THR A 237 -19.16 3.27 -7.73
CA THR A 237 -18.48 4.56 -7.98
C THR A 237 -19.28 5.51 -8.88
N GLY A 238 -20.51 5.15 -9.27
CA GLY A 238 -21.41 5.99 -10.09
C GLY A 238 -20.96 6.18 -11.54
N ARG A 239 -19.99 5.38 -12.01
CA ARG A 239 -19.47 5.48 -13.39
C ARG A 239 -20.19 4.58 -14.40
N GLY A 240 -21.18 3.80 -13.94
CA GLY A 240 -21.99 2.91 -14.77
C GLY A 240 -23.12 3.58 -15.58
N GLU A 241 -23.49 4.80 -15.26
CA GLU A 241 -24.66 5.45 -15.88
C GLU A 241 -24.36 6.36 -17.09
N THR A 242 -23.07 6.63 -17.39
CA THR A 242 -22.70 7.63 -18.43
C THR A 242 -22.60 7.08 -19.85
N GLN A 243 -22.85 5.78 -20.10
CA GLN A 243 -22.77 5.19 -21.46
C GLN A 243 -24.11 4.83 -22.11
N LYS A 244 -25.27 5.15 -21.50
CA LYS A 244 -26.58 4.89 -22.12
C LYS A 244 -27.36 6.13 -22.60
N GLY A 245 -26.74 7.28 -22.70
CA GLY A 245 -27.38 8.53 -23.06
C GLY A 245 -26.69 9.26 -24.21
N GLY A 246 -26.53 8.62 -25.38
CA GLY A 246 -25.89 9.27 -26.52
C GLY A 246 -26.19 8.60 -27.86
N GLU A 247 -27.46 8.25 -28.10
CA GLU A 247 -27.99 8.05 -29.46
C GLU A 247 -29.44 8.52 -29.44
N GLY A 248 -29.64 9.70 -30.00
CA GLY A 248 -30.93 10.31 -30.24
C GLY A 248 -30.73 11.55 -31.06
#